data_0842cec8976b4b68b6629c86ad140e53
#
_entry.id   0842cec8976b4b68b6629c86ad140e53
#
_cell.length_a   1.000
_cell.length_b   1.000
_cell.length_c   1.000
_cell.angle_alpha   90.00
_cell.angle_beta   90.00
_cell.angle_gamma   90.00
#
_symmetry.space_group_name_H-M   'P 1'
#
loop_
_entity.id
_entity.type
_entity.pdbx_description
1 polymer ?
#
loop_
_entity_poly.entity_id
_entity_poly.type
_entity_poly.pdbx_seq_one_letter_code
_entity_poly.pdbx_strand_id
1 'polypeptide(L)'
;KALLPYGTRWNGPMTAPLNYGYAILRSGIAQCAVSHGWLVSRGIHHHSAENAFNLVDDLIEPFRPIVDLKIVNDNILEPLSTLNKKALTEVTSVLVSIDGRRHSVQTAIDIYCESLRRAVELKDVDQLLLPDIIGLECETYEEKRAKGKV
;
A
#
# COMPACT_ATOMS: atom_id res chain seq x y z
N LYS A 1 11.83 3.41 19.14
CA LYS A 1 11.05 2.14 18.98
C LYS A 1 11.62 1.44 17.76
N ALA A 2 12.17 0.23 17.95
CA ALA A 2 12.78 -0.53 16.87
C ALA A 2 11.70 -0.91 15.84
N LEU A 3 11.92 -0.55 14.58
CA LEU A 3 11.22 -1.14 13.45
C LEU A 3 11.55 -2.63 13.44
N LEU A 4 10.53 -3.48 13.25
CA LEU A 4 10.74 -4.92 13.17
C LEU A 4 11.65 -5.26 11.98
N PRO A 5 12.57 -6.24 12.12
CA PRO A 5 13.40 -6.67 11.01
C PRO A 5 12.52 -7.15 9.85
N TYR A 6 12.85 -6.70 8.64
CA TYR A 6 12.23 -7.13 7.39
C TYR A 6 12.14 -8.67 7.31
N GLY A 7 10.96 -9.19 7.01
CA GLY A 7 10.74 -10.62 6.82
C GLY A 7 10.40 -11.44 8.07
N THR A 8 10.33 -10.85 9.26
CA THR A 8 9.87 -11.58 10.45
C THR A 8 8.36 -11.71 10.47
N ARG A 9 7.87 -12.95 10.51
CA ARG A 9 6.46 -13.23 10.76
C ARG A 9 6.17 -12.84 12.23
N TRP A 10 5.44 -11.76 12.40
CA TRP A 10 5.03 -11.32 13.74
C TRP A 10 3.99 -12.30 14.31
N ASN A 11 4.29 -12.89 15.46
CA ASN A 11 3.36 -13.73 16.23
C ASN A 11 2.98 -12.98 17.52
N GLY A 12 2.04 -12.06 17.44
CA GLY A 12 1.63 -11.24 18.58
C GLY A 12 0.25 -10.61 18.35
N PRO A 13 -0.25 -9.80 19.28
CA PRO A 13 -1.59 -9.23 19.24
C PRO A 13 -1.84 -8.27 18.07
N MET A 14 -0.84 -7.98 17.26
CA MET A 14 -0.94 -7.17 16.04
C MET A 14 -0.98 -8.01 14.75
N THR A 15 -0.89 -9.34 14.83
CA THR A 15 -0.80 -10.20 13.63
C THR A 15 -2.04 -10.10 12.75
N ALA A 16 -3.24 -10.24 13.32
CA ALA A 16 -4.47 -10.14 12.55
C ALA A 16 -4.73 -8.71 12.03
N PRO A 17 -4.51 -7.63 12.80
CA PRO A 17 -4.53 -6.25 12.30
C PRO A 17 -3.60 -6.00 11.11
N LEU A 18 -2.34 -6.43 11.19
CA LEU A 18 -1.36 -6.28 10.11
C LEU A 18 -1.80 -7.02 8.86
N ASN A 19 -2.17 -8.30 9.00
CA ASN A 19 -2.63 -9.10 7.87
C ASN A 19 -3.87 -8.49 7.21
N TYR A 20 -4.81 -7.95 7.99
CA TYR A 20 -6.00 -7.30 7.47
C TYR A 20 -5.67 -6.00 6.72
N GLY A 21 -4.84 -5.13 7.29
CA GLY A 21 -4.41 -3.89 6.65
C GLY A 21 -3.62 -4.14 5.36
N TYR A 22 -2.69 -5.10 5.38
CA TYR A 22 -1.96 -5.49 4.18
C TYR A 22 -2.85 -6.10 3.11
N ALA A 23 -3.88 -6.87 3.47
CA ALA A 23 -4.83 -7.42 2.51
C ALA A 23 -5.60 -6.32 1.77
N ILE A 24 -5.94 -5.21 2.45
CA ILE A 24 -6.58 -4.04 1.82
C ILE A 24 -5.65 -3.41 0.78
N LEU A 25 -4.40 -3.10 1.15
CA LEU A 25 -3.42 -2.54 0.22
C LEU A 25 -3.13 -3.49 -0.95
N ARG A 26 -2.93 -4.77 -0.65
CA ARG A 26 -2.68 -5.83 -1.64
C ARG A 26 -3.79 -5.91 -2.67
N SER A 27 -5.04 -5.78 -2.23
CA SER A 27 -6.20 -5.79 -3.14
C SER A 27 -6.19 -4.58 -4.10
N GLY A 28 -5.92 -3.37 -3.59
CA GLY A 28 -5.82 -2.16 -4.40
C GLY A 28 -4.67 -2.23 -5.41
N ILE A 29 -3.50 -2.69 -4.98
CA ILE A 29 -2.32 -2.86 -5.84
C ILE A 29 -2.57 -3.94 -6.91
N ALA A 30 -3.21 -5.06 -6.55
CA ALA A 30 -3.54 -6.12 -7.51
C ALA A 30 -4.47 -5.61 -8.61
N GLN A 31 -5.51 -4.86 -8.25
CA GLN A 31 -6.43 -4.26 -9.23
C GLN A 31 -5.69 -3.28 -10.14
N CYS A 32 -4.85 -2.42 -9.59
CA CYS A 32 -4.05 -1.47 -10.35
C CYS A 32 -3.06 -2.17 -11.28
N ALA A 33 -2.31 -3.15 -10.79
CA ALA A 33 -1.34 -3.90 -11.60
C ALA A 33 -2.03 -4.60 -12.80
N VAL A 34 -3.17 -5.23 -12.56
CA VAL A 34 -3.96 -5.88 -13.64
C VAL A 34 -4.48 -4.84 -14.64
N SER A 35 -4.97 -3.68 -14.19
CA SER A 35 -5.46 -2.62 -15.09
C SER A 35 -4.36 -2.04 -15.98
N HIS A 36 -3.10 -2.07 -15.55
CA HIS A 36 -1.93 -1.70 -16.33
C HIS A 36 -1.35 -2.85 -17.18
N GLY A 37 -2.02 -4.01 -17.21
CA GLY A 37 -1.63 -5.16 -18.01
C GLY A 37 -0.48 -6.00 -17.44
N TRP A 38 -0.15 -5.85 -16.16
CA TRP A 38 0.90 -6.62 -15.52
C TRP A 38 0.47 -8.05 -15.23
N LEU A 39 1.38 -9.00 -15.45
CA LEU A 39 1.20 -10.39 -15.05
C LEU A 39 1.55 -10.54 -13.57
N VAL A 40 0.54 -10.45 -12.69
CA VAL A 40 0.71 -10.40 -11.23
C VAL A 40 1.37 -11.64 -10.62
N SER A 41 1.36 -12.78 -11.29
CA SER A 41 2.02 -14.00 -10.85
C SER A 41 3.55 -13.97 -11.01
N ARG A 42 4.09 -13.05 -11.82
CA ARG A 42 5.54 -12.89 -12.02
C ARG A 42 6.07 -11.73 -11.20
N GLY A 43 6.71 -12.06 -10.08
CA GLY A 43 7.38 -11.07 -9.24
C GLY A 43 8.76 -10.67 -9.75
N ILE A 44 9.26 -9.58 -9.20
CA ILE A 44 10.62 -9.07 -9.39
C ILE A 44 11.56 -9.79 -8.42
N HIS A 45 11.13 -9.90 -7.17
CA HIS A 45 11.84 -10.55 -6.07
C HIS A 45 11.17 -11.86 -5.59
N HIS A 46 9.84 -11.87 -5.48
CA HIS A 46 9.08 -13.06 -5.09
C HIS A 46 8.91 -14.01 -6.26
N HIS A 47 9.26 -15.28 -6.08
CA HIS A 47 9.25 -16.31 -7.13
C HIS A 47 8.58 -17.62 -6.69
N SER A 48 7.63 -17.58 -5.76
CA SER A 48 6.91 -18.79 -5.34
C SER A 48 5.99 -19.29 -6.46
N ALA A 49 6.14 -20.57 -6.84
CA ALA A 49 5.27 -21.19 -7.84
C ALA A 49 3.81 -21.32 -7.36
N GLU A 50 3.58 -21.32 -6.06
CA GLU A 50 2.26 -21.44 -5.44
C GLU A 50 1.57 -20.08 -5.24
N ASN A 51 2.30 -18.97 -5.39
CA ASN A 51 1.78 -17.64 -5.17
C ASN A 51 1.35 -16.99 -6.49
N ALA A 52 0.05 -16.82 -6.68
CA ALA A 52 -0.51 -16.17 -7.87
C ALA A 52 -0.26 -14.63 -7.90
N PHE A 53 0.31 -14.04 -6.82
CA PHE A 53 0.44 -12.60 -6.63
C PHE A 53 1.88 -12.15 -6.31
N ASN A 54 2.88 -12.86 -6.82
CA ASN A 54 4.28 -12.54 -6.56
C ASN A 54 4.63 -11.07 -6.83
N LEU A 55 4.17 -10.50 -7.95
CA LEU A 55 4.41 -9.09 -8.29
C LEU A 55 3.71 -8.15 -7.30
N VAL A 56 2.50 -8.46 -6.90
CA VAL A 56 1.74 -7.63 -5.95
C VAL A 56 2.45 -7.59 -4.60
N ASP A 57 3.03 -8.72 -4.19
CA ASP A 57 3.80 -8.81 -2.95
C ASP A 57 5.13 -8.04 -3.02
N ASP A 58 5.70 -7.85 -4.21
CA ASP A 58 6.81 -6.91 -4.41
C ASP A 58 6.34 -5.46 -4.37
N LEU A 59 5.23 -5.15 -5.04
CA LEU A 59 4.73 -3.78 -5.20
C LEU A 59 4.11 -3.20 -3.91
N ILE A 60 3.71 -4.02 -2.95
CA ILE A 60 3.14 -3.54 -1.69
C ILE A 60 4.20 -2.96 -0.75
N GLU A 61 5.47 -3.36 -0.88
CA GLU A 61 6.51 -3.06 0.09
C GLU A 61 6.66 -1.55 0.42
N PRO A 62 6.63 -0.61 -0.55
CA PRO A 62 6.71 0.82 -0.25
C PRO A 62 5.53 1.36 0.55
N PHE A 63 4.39 0.67 0.55
CA PHE A 63 3.16 1.08 1.23
C PHE A 63 2.95 0.42 2.59
N ARG A 64 3.63 -0.69 2.90
CA ARG A 64 3.46 -1.43 4.16
C ARG A 64 3.61 -0.57 5.41
N PRO A 65 4.60 0.32 5.51
CA PRO A 65 4.78 1.14 6.70
C PRO A 65 3.58 2.02 7.06
N ILE A 66 2.68 2.31 6.12
CA ILE A 66 1.45 3.08 6.38
C ILE A 66 0.50 2.29 7.28
N VAL A 67 0.36 0.98 7.00
CA VAL A 67 -0.44 0.06 7.85
C VAL A 67 0.17 -0.05 9.24
N ASP A 68 1.50 -0.23 9.31
CA ASP A 68 2.22 -0.37 10.56
C ASP A 68 2.02 0.86 11.45
N LEU A 69 2.19 2.06 10.86
CA LEU A 69 1.98 3.33 11.56
C LEU A 69 0.54 3.48 12.03
N LYS A 70 -0.45 3.14 11.19
CA LYS A 70 -1.86 3.26 11.56
C LYS A 70 -2.22 2.33 12.71
N ILE A 71 -1.76 1.09 12.69
CA ILE A 71 -2.00 0.12 13.77
C ILE A 71 -1.40 0.61 15.09
N VAL A 72 -0.18 1.12 15.06
CA VAL A 72 0.49 1.63 16.26
C VAL A 72 -0.17 2.92 16.77
N ASN A 73 -0.51 3.85 15.88
CA ASN A 73 -1.12 5.12 16.23
C ASN A 73 -2.52 4.95 16.83
N ASP A 74 -3.33 4.10 16.22
CA ASP A 74 -4.72 3.87 16.62
C ASP A 74 -4.83 2.76 17.69
N ASN A 75 -3.68 2.20 18.13
CA ASN A 75 -3.59 1.10 19.10
C ASN A 75 -4.52 -0.07 18.76
N ILE A 76 -4.48 -0.50 17.48
CA ILE A 76 -5.34 -1.59 16.98
C ILE A 76 -4.73 -2.93 17.35
N LEU A 77 -5.40 -3.67 18.24
CA LEU A 77 -4.97 -4.97 18.73
C LEU A 77 -6.04 -6.03 18.48
N GLU A 78 -5.65 -7.30 18.61
CA GLU A 78 -6.59 -8.43 18.62
C GLU A 78 -7.44 -8.46 19.89
N PRO A 79 -8.70 -8.92 19.79
CA PRO A 79 -9.40 -9.32 18.58
C PRO A 79 -9.84 -8.14 17.72
N LEU A 80 -9.82 -8.30 16.38
CA LEU A 80 -10.25 -7.27 15.45
C LEU A 80 -11.76 -6.99 15.55
N SER A 81 -12.12 -5.89 16.18
CA SER A 81 -13.49 -5.40 16.22
C SER A 81 -13.94 -4.86 14.85
N THR A 82 -15.25 -4.70 14.66
CA THR A 82 -15.80 -4.04 13.46
C THR A 82 -15.29 -2.61 13.32
N LEU A 83 -15.13 -1.90 14.44
CA LEU A 83 -14.58 -0.55 14.46
C LEU A 83 -13.13 -0.52 13.98
N ASN A 84 -12.30 -1.45 14.48
CA ASN A 84 -10.90 -1.58 14.07
C ASN A 84 -10.77 -1.91 12.58
N LYS A 85 -11.61 -2.81 12.07
CA LYS A 85 -11.66 -3.13 10.64
C LYS A 85 -12.00 -1.90 9.80
N LYS A 86 -13.01 -1.11 10.24
CA LYS A 86 -13.37 0.14 9.56
C LYS A 86 -12.19 1.12 9.57
N ALA A 87 -11.53 1.34 10.71
CA ALA A 87 -10.37 2.20 10.80
C ALA A 87 -9.24 1.77 9.85
N LEU A 88 -9.00 0.45 9.70
CA LEU A 88 -8.00 -0.05 8.76
C LEU A 88 -8.38 0.16 7.28
N THR A 89 -9.67 0.19 6.93
CA THR A 89 -10.06 0.52 5.53
C THR A 89 -9.70 1.95 5.13
N GLU A 90 -9.57 2.86 6.09
CA GLU A 90 -9.18 4.24 5.85
C GLU A 90 -7.72 4.39 5.39
N VAL A 91 -6.89 3.33 5.49
CA VAL A 91 -5.49 3.35 5.04
C VAL A 91 -5.36 3.79 3.57
N THR A 92 -6.33 3.49 2.72
CA THR A 92 -6.36 3.91 1.31
C THR A 92 -6.58 5.41 1.12
N SER A 93 -7.10 6.09 2.14
CA SER A 93 -7.34 7.55 2.15
C SER A 93 -6.22 8.33 2.83
N VAL A 94 -5.26 7.66 3.47
CA VAL A 94 -4.09 8.31 4.08
C VAL A 94 -3.31 9.06 2.99
N LEU A 95 -2.79 10.24 3.31
CA LEU A 95 -2.01 11.05 2.39
C LEU A 95 -0.52 10.66 2.46
N VAL A 96 0.05 10.49 1.28
CA VAL A 96 1.47 10.26 1.05
C VAL A 96 1.99 11.28 0.05
N SER A 97 3.30 11.51 0.04
CA SER A 97 3.96 12.30 -1.00
C SER A 97 4.44 11.36 -2.10
N ILE A 98 4.09 11.64 -3.35
CA ILE A 98 4.64 10.98 -4.53
C ILE A 98 4.75 12.00 -5.65
N ASP A 99 5.85 11.99 -6.40
CA ASP A 99 6.14 12.99 -7.44
C ASP A 99 6.08 14.45 -6.89
N GLY A 100 6.56 14.64 -5.65
CA GLY A 100 6.58 15.94 -4.97
C GLY A 100 5.20 16.50 -4.60
N ARG A 101 4.14 15.70 -4.70
CA ARG A 101 2.75 16.10 -4.41
C ARG A 101 2.09 15.16 -3.40
N ARG A 102 1.12 15.71 -2.67
CA ARG A 102 0.31 14.92 -1.71
C ARG A 102 -0.86 14.25 -2.44
N HIS A 103 -0.96 12.94 -2.29
CA HIS A 103 -2.03 12.12 -2.85
C HIS A 103 -2.52 11.12 -1.80
N SER A 104 -3.78 10.68 -1.92
CA SER A 104 -4.22 9.51 -1.15
C SER A 104 -3.43 8.27 -1.57
N VAL A 105 -3.27 7.31 -0.67
CA VAL A 105 -2.63 6.01 -0.96
C VAL A 105 -3.24 5.38 -2.21
N GLN A 106 -4.57 5.44 -2.37
CA GLN A 106 -5.23 4.91 -3.57
C GLN A 106 -4.70 5.55 -4.85
N THR A 107 -4.57 6.88 -4.89
CA THR A 107 -4.03 7.59 -6.05
C THR A 107 -2.53 7.36 -6.22
N ALA A 108 -1.80 7.28 -5.10
CA ALA A 108 -0.36 7.01 -5.14
C ALA A 108 -0.05 5.63 -5.72
N ILE A 109 -0.89 4.62 -5.46
CA ILE A 109 -0.78 3.29 -6.08
C ILE A 109 -0.89 3.41 -7.61
N ASP A 110 -1.84 4.19 -8.13
CA ASP A 110 -2.01 4.38 -9.58
C ASP A 110 -0.78 5.08 -10.20
N ILE A 111 -0.27 6.14 -9.56
CA ILE A 111 0.93 6.86 -9.99
C ILE A 111 2.15 5.93 -9.97
N TYR A 112 2.31 5.13 -8.92
CA TYR A 112 3.39 4.17 -8.77
C TYR A 112 3.37 3.10 -9.87
N CYS A 113 2.21 2.47 -10.12
CA CYS A 113 2.07 1.46 -11.18
C CYS A 113 2.35 2.04 -12.57
N GLU A 114 1.87 3.25 -12.86
CA GLU A 114 2.17 3.92 -14.13
C GLU A 114 3.66 4.29 -14.25
N SER A 115 4.30 4.72 -13.17
CA SER A 115 5.73 5.01 -13.17
C SER A 115 6.57 3.74 -13.39
N LEU A 116 6.15 2.62 -12.82
CA LEU A 116 6.76 1.30 -13.06
C LEU A 116 6.66 0.91 -14.54
N ARG A 117 5.49 1.11 -15.17
CA ARG A 117 5.30 0.85 -16.59
C ARG A 117 6.30 1.67 -17.43
N ARG A 118 6.42 2.97 -17.16
CA ARG A 118 7.39 3.85 -17.84
C ARG A 118 8.82 3.41 -17.62
N ALA A 119 9.18 3.07 -16.38
CA ALA A 119 10.53 2.60 -16.04
C ALA A 119 10.93 1.35 -16.86
N VAL A 120 10.01 0.41 -17.01
CA VAL A 120 10.22 -0.82 -17.78
C VAL A 120 10.30 -0.53 -19.28
N GLU A 121 9.39 0.27 -19.84
CA GLU A 121 9.36 0.63 -21.26
C GLU A 121 10.62 1.39 -21.71
N LEU A 122 11.05 2.36 -20.88
CA LEU A 122 12.22 3.18 -21.13
C LEU A 122 13.53 2.51 -20.70
N LYS A 123 13.47 1.40 -19.95
CA LYS A 123 14.61 0.74 -19.30
C LYS A 123 15.41 1.70 -18.43
N ASP A 124 14.69 2.54 -17.70
CA ASP A 124 15.24 3.64 -16.90
C ASP A 124 14.59 3.62 -15.51
N VAL A 125 15.36 3.20 -14.49
CA VAL A 125 14.90 3.08 -13.11
C VAL A 125 14.55 4.45 -12.50
N ASP A 126 15.11 5.54 -13.00
CA ASP A 126 14.85 6.89 -12.48
C ASP A 126 13.43 7.37 -12.80
N GLN A 127 12.71 6.65 -13.68
CA GLN A 127 11.29 6.89 -13.93
C GLN A 127 10.38 6.31 -12.84
N LEU A 128 10.90 5.44 -11.97
CA LEU A 128 10.12 4.83 -10.89
C LEU A 128 9.91 5.81 -9.75
N LEU A 129 8.66 6.13 -9.46
CA LEU A 129 8.27 7.02 -8.37
C LEU A 129 7.85 6.20 -7.15
N LEU A 130 8.52 6.42 -6.03
CA LEU A 130 8.18 5.76 -4.75
C LEU A 130 7.39 6.73 -3.87
N PRO A 131 6.43 6.21 -3.07
CA PRO A 131 5.73 7.02 -2.10
C PRO A 131 6.62 7.32 -0.88
N ASP A 132 6.60 8.57 -0.42
CA ASP A 132 7.13 8.99 0.88
C ASP A 132 6.00 9.10 1.89
N ILE A 133 6.18 8.52 3.06
CA ILE A 133 5.20 8.57 4.14
C ILE A 133 5.38 9.86 4.93
N ILE A 134 4.40 10.76 4.83
CA ILE A 134 4.43 12.09 5.46
C ILE A 134 3.62 12.16 6.76
N GLY A 135 2.93 11.08 7.15
CA GLY A 135 2.11 10.99 8.36
C GLY A 135 0.85 10.17 8.14
N LEU A 136 -0.12 10.31 9.04
CA LEU A 136 -1.41 9.61 8.97
C LEU A 136 -2.59 10.56 8.69
N GLU A 137 -2.34 11.69 8.03
CA GLU A 137 -3.41 12.57 7.59
C GLU A 137 -4.22 11.89 6.49
N CYS A 138 -5.55 11.96 6.57
CA CYS A 138 -6.44 11.41 5.56
C CYS A 138 -6.96 12.50 4.64
N GLU A 139 -7.19 12.15 3.38
CA GLU A 139 -7.84 13.02 2.40
C GLU A 139 -9.28 13.32 2.87
N THR A 140 -9.61 14.60 3.01
CA THR A 140 -10.94 15.04 3.45
C THR A 140 -11.98 14.89 2.35
N TYR A 141 -13.28 14.88 2.72
CA TYR A 141 -14.37 14.84 1.75
C TYR A 141 -14.34 16.03 0.77
N GLU A 142 -13.98 17.23 1.26
CA GLU A 142 -13.88 18.43 0.46
C GLU A 142 -12.76 18.33 -0.57
N GLU A 143 -11.61 17.80 -0.19
CA GLU A 143 -10.48 17.55 -1.10
C GLU A 143 -10.84 16.51 -2.17
N LYS A 144 -11.57 15.45 -1.82
CA LYS A 144 -12.08 14.46 -2.77
C LYS A 144 -13.03 15.09 -3.79
N ARG A 145 -13.96 15.93 -3.31
CA ARG A 145 -14.92 16.64 -4.17
C ARG A 145 -14.23 17.61 -5.11
N ALA A 146 -13.26 18.38 -4.63
CA ALA A 146 -12.49 19.32 -5.46
C ALA A 146 -11.72 18.63 -6.60
N LYS A 147 -11.35 17.35 -6.39
CA LYS A 147 -10.66 16.51 -7.40
C LYS A 147 -11.61 15.75 -8.32
N GLY A 148 -12.93 15.95 -8.21
CA GLY A 148 -13.95 15.28 -9.03
C GLY A 148 -14.06 13.77 -8.79
N LYS A 149 -13.66 13.30 -7.59
CA LYS A 149 -13.68 11.87 -7.21
C LYS A 149 -14.94 11.46 -6.42
N VAL A 150 -15.89 12.39 -6.24
CA VAL A 150 -17.19 12.17 -5.56
C VAL A 150 -18.29 12.86 -6.33
#